data_e5c11c2e4ff2a1d2109f0d8ce1f1a8dd
#
_entry.id   e5c11c2e4ff2a1d2109f0d8ce1f1a8dd
#
_cell.length_a   1.000
_cell.length_b   1.000
_cell.length_c   1.000
_cell.angle_alpha   90.00
_cell.angle_beta   90.00
_cell.angle_gamma   90.00
#
_symmetry.space_group_name_H-M   'P 1'
#
loop_
_entity.id
_entity.type
_entity.pdbx_description
1 polymer ?
#
loop_
_entity_poly.entity_id
_entity_poly.type
_entity_poly.pdbx_seq_one_letter_code
_entity_poly.pdbx_strand_id
1 'polypeptide(L)'
;MSDQPLTEAEIELALSDLPGWSHVGDRLEQTWTYKGHLQALAAASAVGFLSEQRDHHADLTINYNKLRVSTTTHSAGNKVSAKDTDLARAVSDLLE
;
A
#
# COMPACT_ATOMS: atom_id res chain seq x y z
N MET A 1 -19.92 5.09 -8.45
CA MET A 1 -18.93 5.55 -9.43
C MET A 1 -17.78 4.56 -9.47
N SER A 2 -17.42 4.08 -10.65
CA SER A 2 -16.33 3.13 -10.76
C SER A 2 -14.99 3.86 -10.67
N ASP A 3 -14.02 3.17 -10.09
CA ASP A 3 -12.68 3.72 -9.95
C ASP A 3 -11.97 3.71 -11.31
N GLN A 4 -11.19 4.75 -11.55
CA GLN A 4 -10.45 4.91 -12.79
C GLN A 4 -8.99 4.58 -12.57
N PRO A 5 -8.38 3.77 -13.44
CA PRO A 5 -6.93 3.55 -13.37
C PRO A 5 -6.19 4.87 -13.58
N LEU A 6 -5.13 5.07 -12.82
CA LEU A 6 -4.24 6.21 -13.04
C LEU A 6 -3.33 5.92 -14.24
N THR A 7 -2.95 6.98 -14.94
CA THR A 7 -1.93 6.86 -15.97
C THR A 7 -0.55 6.69 -15.32
N GLU A 8 0.42 6.23 -16.11
CA GLU A 8 1.79 6.10 -15.59
C GLU A 8 2.34 7.44 -15.10
N ALA A 9 2.03 8.51 -15.80
CA ALA A 9 2.46 9.85 -15.40
C ALA A 9 1.85 10.25 -14.06
N GLU A 10 0.56 9.94 -13.86
CA GLU A 10 -0.12 10.22 -12.60
C GLU A 10 0.47 9.41 -11.45
N ILE A 11 0.80 8.14 -11.70
CA ILE A 11 1.43 7.28 -10.70
C ILE A 11 2.80 7.81 -10.33
N GLU A 12 3.61 8.18 -11.31
CA GLU A 12 4.94 8.73 -11.05
C GLU A 12 4.87 10.01 -10.23
N LEU A 13 3.91 10.87 -10.54
CA LEU A 13 3.71 12.11 -9.79
C LEU A 13 3.34 11.80 -8.34
N ALA A 14 2.43 10.85 -8.13
CA ALA A 14 2.03 10.45 -6.78
C ALA A 14 3.21 9.87 -6.01
N LEU A 15 4.04 9.04 -6.66
CA LEU A 15 5.19 8.41 -6.03
C LEU A 15 6.25 9.42 -5.60
N SER A 16 6.30 10.60 -6.22
CA SER A 16 7.23 11.64 -5.80
C SER A 16 6.96 12.11 -4.36
N ASP A 17 5.72 11.94 -3.88
CA ASP A 17 5.30 12.27 -2.52
C ASP A 17 5.18 11.04 -1.62
N LEU A 18 5.60 9.88 -2.10
CA LEU A 18 5.46 8.61 -1.39
C LEU A 18 6.82 7.91 -1.32
N PRO A 19 7.76 8.42 -0.50
CA PRO A 19 9.09 7.82 -0.39
C PRO A 19 9.00 6.34 0.01
N GLY A 20 9.80 5.51 -0.66
CA GLY A 20 9.84 4.08 -0.38
C GLY A 20 8.83 3.25 -1.15
N TRP A 21 7.80 3.86 -1.70
CA TRP A 21 6.83 3.14 -2.51
C TRP A 21 7.32 2.97 -3.94
N SER A 22 6.98 1.82 -4.54
CA SER A 22 7.35 1.49 -5.91
C SER A 22 6.12 1.04 -6.68
N HIS A 23 6.09 1.34 -7.97
CA HIS A 23 5.08 0.82 -8.89
C HIS A 23 5.62 -0.47 -9.50
N VAL A 24 5.06 -1.60 -9.08
CA VAL A 24 5.51 -2.93 -9.50
C VAL A 24 4.34 -3.62 -10.21
N GLY A 25 4.45 -3.77 -11.54
CA GLY A 25 3.34 -4.26 -12.34
C GLY A 25 2.15 -3.33 -12.20
N ASP A 26 1.00 -3.87 -11.82
CA ASP A 26 -0.22 -3.10 -11.62
C ASP A 26 -0.49 -2.84 -10.12
N ARG A 27 0.57 -2.71 -9.31
CA ARG A 27 0.47 -2.57 -7.87
C ARG A 27 1.42 -1.51 -7.35
N LEU A 28 1.09 -0.94 -6.19
CA LEU A 28 2.03 -0.13 -5.41
C LEU A 28 2.49 -0.95 -4.22
N GLU A 29 3.79 -0.94 -3.96
CA GLU A 29 4.38 -1.77 -2.90
C GLU A 29 5.43 -1.03 -2.11
N GLN A 30 5.52 -1.35 -0.82
CA GLN A 30 6.64 -0.95 0.03
C GLN A 30 6.90 -2.04 1.06
N THR A 31 8.17 -2.20 1.45
CA THR A 31 8.58 -3.14 2.48
C THR A 31 9.20 -2.36 3.64
N TRP A 32 8.75 -2.67 4.85
CA TRP A 32 9.33 -2.15 6.09
C TRP A 32 10.09 -3.27 6.78
N THR A 33 11.28 -2.93 7.30
CA THR A 33 12.08 -3.87 8.06
C THR A 33 12.11 -3.39 9.51
N TYR A 34 11.74 -4.29 10.42
CA TYR A 34 11.66 -4.00 11.84
C TYR A 34 12.77 -4.73 12.60
N LYS A 35 12.85 -4.47 13.90
CA LYS A 35 13.84 -5.09 14.75
C LYS A 35 13.58 -6.58 14.93
N GLY A 36 12.30 -6.99 14.95
CA GLY A 36 11.92 -8.38 15.13
C GLY A 36 10.56 -8.70 14.56
N HIS A 37 10.19 -9.97 14.69
CA HIS A 37 8.96 -10.50 14.12
C HIS A 37 7.70 -9.88 14.73
N LEU A 38 7.71 -9.67 16.05
CA LEU A 38 6.54 -9.10 16.74
C LEU A 38 6.23 -7.70 16.24
N GLN A 39 7.26 -6.90 15.97
CA GLN A 39 7.07 -5.55 15.47
C GLN A 39 6.46 -5.58 14.07
N ALA A 40 6.90 -6.52 13.23
CA ALA A 40 6.32 -6.69 11.89
C ALA A 40 4.85 -7.12 11.98
N LEU A 41 4.53 -8.03 12.90
CA LEU A 41 3.15 -8.47 13.13
C LEU A 41 2.27 -7.32 13.61
N ALA A 42 2.76 -6.52 14.54
CA ALA A 42 2.02 -5.37 15.05
C ALA A 42 1.74 -4.36 13.93
N ALA A 43 2.74 -4.08 13.10
CA ALA A 43 2.57 -3.18 11.96
C ALA A 43 1.56 -3.73 10.97
N ALA A 44 1.62 -5.02 10.66
CA ALA A 44 0.67 -5.66 9.75
C ALA A 44 -0.76 -5.55 10.28
N SER A 45 -0.96 -5.77 11.58
CA SER A 45 -2.28 -5.64 12.19
C SER A 45 -2.82 -4.21 12.06
N ALA A 46 -1.96 -3.22 12.31
CA ALA A 46 -2.34 -1.81 12.19
C ALA A 46 -2.76 -1.48 10.76
N VAL A 47 -1.99 -1.93 9.77
CA VAL A 47 -2.32 -1.72 8.36
C VAL A 47 -3.62 -2.45 7.99
N GLY A 48 -3.82 -3.65 8.54
CA GLY A 48 -5.05 -4.40 8.32
C GLY A 48 -6.28 -3.63 8.79
N PHE A 49 -6.23 -3.05 9.99
CA PHE A 49 -7.32 -2.22 10.49
C PHE A 49 -7.55 -0.98 9.63
N LEU A 50 -6.47 -0.34 9.19
CA LEU A 50 -6.55 0.82 8.31
C LEU A 50 -7.22 0.46 6.99
N SER A 51 -6.83 -0.67 6.39
CA SER A 51 -7.43 -1.17 5.14
C SER A 51 -8.91 -1.43 5.30
N GLU A 52 -9.30 -2.00 6.43
CA GLU A 52 -10.71 -2.27 6.71
C GLU A 52 -11.51 -0.98 6.84
N GLN A 53 -10.96 0.01 7.54
CA GLN A 53 -11.63 1.31 7.70
C GLN A 53 -11.84 2.01 6.36
N ARG A 54 -10.93 1.83 5.42
CA ARG A 54 -11.00 2.46 4.11
C ARG A 54 -11.73 1.61 3.08
N ASP A 55 -12.14 0.40 3.46
CA ASP A 55 -12.77 -0.55 2.56
C ASP A 55 -11.91 -0.78 1.31
N HIS A 56 -10.60 -0.82 1.50
CA HIS A 56 -9.64 -1.06 0.43
C HIS A 56 -8.51 -1.91 0.99
N HIS A 57 -8.58 -3.22 0.75
CA HIS A 57 -7.74 -4.20 1.43
C HIS A 57 -6.44 -4.45 0.67
N ALA A 58 -5.33 -4.06 1.28
CA ALA A 58 -4.01 -4.35 0.75
C ALA A 58 -3.63 -5.81 1.04
N ASP A 59 -2.74 -6.34 0.21
CA ASP A 59 -2.11 -7.62 0.50
C ASP A 59 -0.94 -7.39 1.45
N LEU A 60 -0.90 -8.14 2.52
CA LEU A 60 0.12 -8.02 3.55
C LEU A 60 0.94 -9.31 3.58
N THR A 61 2.25 -9.17 3.43
CA THR A 61 3.15 -10.31 3.50
C THR A 61 4.15 -10.08 4.63
N ILE A 62 4.22 -11.04 5.55
CA ILE A 62 5.18 -10.99 6.64
C ILE A 62 6.21 -12.07 6.41
N ASN A 63 7.48 -11.67 6.44
CA ASN A 63 8.59 -12.59 6.36
C ASN A 63 9.56 -12.23 7.49
N TYR A 64 9.43 -12.95 8.61
CA TYR A 64 10.15 -12.72 9.85
C TYR A 64 9.98 -11.27 10.34
N ASN A 65 10.95 -10.41 10.11
CA ASN A 65 10.94 -9.02 10.59
C ASN A 65 10.56 -8.00 9.51
N LYS A 66 10.09 -8.50 8.34
CA LYS A 66 9.74 -7.63 7.22
C LYS A 66 8.27 -7.69 6.95
N LEU A 67 7.68 -6.52 6.70
CA LEU A 67 6.29 -6.40 6.26
C LEU A 67 6.28 -5.77 4.88
N ARG A 68 5.71 -6.46 3.92
CA ARG A 68 5.44 -5.89 2.59
C ARG A 68 3.95 -5.58 2.47
N VAL A 69 3.65 -4.36 2.07
CA VAL A 69 2.28 -3.92 1.77
C VAL A 69 2.19 -3.73 0.27
N SER A 70 1.20 -4.37 -0.36
CA SER A 70 1.00 -4.32 -1.81
C SER A 70 -0.47 -4.04 -2.06
N THR A 71 -0.77 -3.04 -2.88
CA THR A 71 -2.15 -2.63 -3.13
C THR A 71 -2.44 -2.43 -4.60
N THR A 72 -3.65 -2.80 -5.00
CA THR A 72 -4.20 -2.59 -6.33
C THR A 72 -5.71 -2.42 -6.20
N THR A 73 -6.37 -1.91 -7.21
CA THR A 73 -7.81 -1.68 -7.16
C THR A 73 -8.54 -2.63 -8.11
N HIS A 74 -9.28 -3.58 -7.54
CA HIS A 74 -10.02 -4.57 -8.33
C HIS A 74 -11.05 -3.92 -9.25
N SER A 75 -11.78 -2.93 -8.75
CA SER A 75 -12.82 -2.25 -9.52
C SER A 75 -12.25 -1.40 -10.66
N ALA A 76 -10.94 -1.17 -10.68
CA ALA A 76 -10.24 -0.49 -11.77
C ALA A 76 -9.57 -1.49 -12.72
N GLY A 77 -10.03 -2.75 -12.72
CA GLY A 77 -9.46 -3.80 -13.55
C GLY A 77 -8.13 -4.32 -13.02
N ASN A 78 -7.97 -4.33 -11.71
CA ASN A 78 -6.73 -4.73 -11.04
C ASN A 78 -5.56 -3.82 -11.42
N LYS A 79 -5.81 -2.52 -11.45
CA LYS A 79 -4.80 -1.52 -11.74
C LYS A 79 -4.73 -0.51 -10.61
N VAL A 80 -3.67 0.29 -10.60
CA VAL A 80 -3.50 1.33 -9.59
C VAL A 80 -4.49 2.46 -9.85
N SER A 81 -5.21 2.85 -8.81
CA SER A 81 -6.12 3.99 -8.83
C SER A 81 -5.78 4.93 -7.68
N ALA A 82 -6.55 6.02 -7.56
CA ALA A 82 -6.39 6.96 -6.44
C ALA A 82 -6.59 6.28 -5.09
N LYS A 83 -7.37 5.21 -5.02
CA LYS A 83 -7.54 4.45 -3.78
C LYS A 83 -6.21 3.89 -3.29
N ASP A 84 -5.34 3.47 -4.20
CA ASP A 84 -4.05 2.91 -3.85
C ASP A 84 -3.06 3.98 -3.38
N THR A 85 -3.02 5.12 -4.06
CA THR A 85 -2.14 6.21 -3.63
C THR A 85 -2.60 6.80 -2.30
N ASP A 86 -3.92 6.89 -2.08
CA ASP A 86 -4.46 7.36 -0.81
C ASP A 86 -4.15 6.37 0.32
N LEU A 87 -4.30 5.08 0.05
CA LEU A 87 -3.97 4.06 1.05
C LEU A 87 -2.47 4.06 1.34
N ALA A 88 -1.63 4.15 0.32
CA ALA A 88 -0.17 4.21 0.50
C ALA A 88 0.22 5.37 1.41
N ARG A 89 -0.37 6.55 1.17
CA ARG A 89 -0.10 7.72 2.01
C ARG A 89 -0.52 7.48 3.46
N ALA A 90 -1.70 6.91 3.65
CA ALA A 90 -2.21 6.62 4.99
C ALA A 90 -1.34 5.57 5.71
N VAL A 91 -0.88 4.55 4.99
CA VAL A 91 0.01 3.53 5.55
C VAL A 91 1.35 4.15 5.97
N SER A 92 1.93 4.99 5.11
CA SER A 92 3.18 5.68 5.44
C SER A 92 3.01 6.56 6.68
N ASP A 93 1.91 7.32 6.76
CA ASP A 93 1.64 8.16 7.92
C ASP A 93 1.49 7.31 9.20
N LEU A 94 0.88 6.15 9.08
CA LEU A 94 0.66 5.25 10.21
C LEU A 94 1.96 4.63 10.72
N LEU A 95 2.85 4.20 9.80
CA LEU A 95 4.05 3.44 10.15
C LEU A 95 5.30 4.29 10.34
N GLU A 96 5.24 5.54 9.98
CA GLU A 96 6.35 6.49 10.11
C GLU A 96 5.99 7.61 11.08
#